data_8d541c418f6dd824e663564902cccf54
#
_entry.id   8d541c418f6dd824e663564902cccf54
#
_cell.length_a   1.000
_cell.length_b   1.000
_cell.length_c   1.000
_cell.angle_alpha   90.00
_cell.angle_beta   90.00
_cell.angle_gamma   90.00
#
_symmetry.space_group_name_H-M   'P 1'
#
loop_
_entity.id
_entity.type
_entity.pdbx_description
1 polymer ?
#
loop_
_entity_poly.entity_id
_entity_poly.type
_entity_poly.pdbx_seq_one_letter_code
_entity_poly.pdbx_strand_id
1 'polypeptide(L)'
;MLPLGVPSSLQYYDPHPVVVRHASGARMVDVDGNEYVDYNMGFGALFAGHVNPFVREAIERQLNDGTLYVTPAEITSEVGELLAQRFQLPMWRFTNSGTEATMDAIRVARGATGRDKIVKGEGGYHGHHDTVMVSMKPPLDAAGPAHHPHAVPATAGVAKSAIADTIVIPYNDAAALEEALAGNDVAAFIVEPVLENIGICMPENGYLEDVRRITREHGTMLIFDEVKTGITAGWGGATGVLGVVPDLVCLAKSIGGGLPLGAFGGTHECMEQISNGRVVHMGTYNGNPLVMAAAVAVLSHVCTPEVTHATVARNAQLIAACDGIISRAGLPAHTVQFGAKGCITWAEEPVRNYRDYKSTDFDIAFSQWIHGVNRGILLPPGLDEQWLISVMHTEEEAFRYASVFGEFVDELIA
;
A
#
# COMPACT_ATOMS: atom_id res chain seq x y z
N MET A 1 8.72 -28.53 -1.19
CA MET A 1 7.25 -28.47 -1.13
C MET A 1 6.86 -27.26 -0.28
N LEU A 2 5.88 -26.51 -0.74
CA LEU A 2 5.48 -25.26 -0.10
C LEU A 2 4.28 -25.50 0.83
N PRO A 3 4.24 -24.91 2.04
CA PRO A 3 3.03 -24.92 2.87
C PRO A 3 1.86 -24.30 2.09
N LEU A 4 0.67 -24.89 2.17
CA LEU A 4 -0.52 -24.52 1.39
C LEU A 4 -0.32 -24.50 -0.13
N GLY A 5 0.81 -25.01 -0.66
CA GLY A 5 1.14 -25.00 -2.08
C GLY A 5 1.61 -23.65 -2.65
N VAL A 6 1.77 -22.62 -1.81
CA VAL A 6 2.09 -21.24 -2.21
C VAL A 6 3.30 -20.71 -1.44
N PRO A 7 4.06 -19.72 -2.00
CA PRO A 7 5.22 -19.16 -1.33
C PRO A 7 4.86 -18.15 -0.19
N SER A 8 3.63 -17.63 -0.18
CA SER A 8 3.14 -16.69 0.84
C SER A 8 1.66 -16.89 1.11
N SER A 9 1.22 -16.70 2.36
CA SER A 9 -0.19 -16.83 2.74
C SER A 9 -1.13 -15.92 1.95
N LEU A 10 -0.65 -14.76 1.49
CA LEU A 10 -1.42 -13.84 0.63
C LEU A 10 -1.73 -14.42 -0.77
N GLN A 11 -1.05 -15.48 -1.19
CA GLN A 11 -1.25 -16.12 -2.48
C GLN A 11 -2.17 -17.37 -2.40
N TYR A 12 -2.59 -17.72 -1.18
CA TYR A 12 -3.56 -18.80 -0.97
C TYR A 12 -4.97 -18.21 -0.85
N TYR A 13 -5.91 -18.71 -1.67
CA TYR A 13 -7.31 -18.32 -1.65
C TYR A 13 -8.20 -19.41 -2.24
N ASP A 14 -9.47 -19.40 -1.85
CA ASP A 14 -10.48 -20.34 -2.33
C ASP A 14 -11.05 -19.90 -3.71
N PRO A 15 -11.47 -20.86 -4.56
CA PRO A 15 -11.41 -22.32 -4.35
C PRO A 15 -9.99 -22.88 -4.57
N HIS A 16 -9.13 -22.20 -5.30
CA HIS A 16 -7.70 -22.48 -5.50
C HIS A 16 -7.01 -21.28 -6.16
N PRO A 17 -5.73 -21.06 -5.89
CA PRO A 17 -4.95 -20.02 -6.55
C PRO A 17 -4.85 -20.22 -8.07
N VAL A 18 -4.94 -19.10 -8.82
CA VAL A 18 -4.57 -19.09 -10.25
C VAL A 18 -3.05 -19.21 -10.35
N VAL A 19 -2.56 -20.23 -11.06
CA VAL A 19 -1.14 -20.47 -11.22
C VAL A 19 -0.67 -19.87 -12.54
N VAL A 20 0.02 -18.74 -12.47
CA VAL A 20 0.43 -17.96 -13.64
C VAL A 20 1.65 -18.58 -14.33
N ARG A 21 1.61 -18.67 -15.66
CA ARG A 21 2.73 -19.12 -16.51
C ARG A 21 3.57 -17.94 -17.00
N HIS A 22 2.94 -16.87 -17.48
CA HIS A 22 3.60 -15.64 -17.94
C HIS A 22 2.63 -14.45 -17.90
N ALA A 23 3.19 -13.25 -17.97
CA ALA A 23 2.44 -12.01 -18.00
C ALA A 23 3.12 -10.98 -18.90
N SER A 24 2.35 -10.05 -19.49
CA SER A 24 2.84 -8.93 -20.30
C SER A 24 1.83 -7.79 -20.31
N GLY A 25 2.29 -6.55 -20.20
CA GLY A 25 1.41 -5.38 -20.17
C GLY A 25 0.46 -5.42 -18.97
N ALA A 26 -0.83 -5.52 -19.25
CA ALA A 26 -1.89 -5.67 -18.25
C ALA A 26 -2.49 -7.09 -18.24
N ARG A 27 -1.85 -8.08 -18.83
CA ARG A 27 -2.41 -9.43 -19.02
C ARG A 27 -1.55 -10.50 -18.35
N MET A 28 -2.22 -11.54 -17.87
CA MET A 28 -1.63 -12.78 -17.38
C MET A 28 -2.21 -13.99 -18.10
N VAL A 29 -1.40 -15.04 -18.22
CA VAL A 29 -1.83 -16.34 -18.74
C VAL A 29 -1.47 -17.40 -17.71
N ASP A 30 -2.45 -18.23 -17.31
CA ASP A 30 -2.24 -19.31 -16.36
C ASP A 30 -1.63 -20.56 -17.00
N VAL A 31 -1.40 -21.58 -16.20
CA VAL A 31 -0.80 -22.86 -16.66
C VAL A 31 -1.71 -23.65 -17.58
N ASP A 32 -3.00 -23.40 -17.54
CA ASP A 32 -4.03 -24.06 -18.36
C ASP A 32 -4.30 -23.29 -19.67
N GLY A 33 -3.72 -22.08 -19.81
CA GLY A 33 -3.85 -21.25 -21.01
C GLY A 33 -4.99 -20.25 -20.94
N ASN A 34 -5.63 -20.06 -19.79
CA ASN A 34 -6.65 -19.01 -19.63
C ASN A 34 -5.98 -17.65 -19.56
N GLU A 35 -6.59 -16.65 -20.20
CA GLU A 35 -6.12 -15.27 -20.23
C GLU A 35 -6.93 -14.39 -19.27
N TYR A 36 -6.22 -13.51 -18.54
CA TYR A 36 -6.80 -12.57 -17.61
C TYR A 36 -6.28 -11.16 -17.87
N VAL A 37 -7.16 -10.16 -17.74
CA VAL A 37 -6.72 -8.78 -17.50
C VAL A 37 -6.41 -8.68 -16.00
N ASP A 38 -5.18 -8.26 -15.70
CA ASP A 38 -4.66 -8.19 -14.32
C ASP A 38 -4.94 -6.83 -13.70
N TYR A 39 -5.93 -6.75 -12.83
CA TYR A 39 -6.20 -5.58 -11.99
C TYR A 39 -5.61 -5.70 -10.58
N ASN A 40 -5.03 -6.87 -10.23
CA ASN A 40 -4.27 -7.03 -9.00
C ASN A 40 -2.92 -6.31 -9.08
N MET A 41 -2.23 -6.44 -10.22
CA MET A 41 -0.92 -5.81 -10.44
C MET A 41 0.04 -6.02 -9.26
N GLY A 42 0.05 -7.25 -8.71
CA GLY A 42 0.92 -7.62 -7.58
C GLY A 42 0.60 -6.82 -6.31
N PHE A 43 -0.67 -6.67 -5.96
CA PHE A 43 -1.12 -5.83 -4.84
C PHE A 43 -0.62 -4.37 -4.95
N GLY A 44 -0.59 -3.85 -6.17
CA GLY A 44 -0.15 -2.48 -6.45
C GLY A 44 1.36 -2.32 -6.70
N ALA A 45 2.13 -3.41 -6.73
CA ALA A 45 3.58 -3.34 -7.00
C ALA A 45 3.93 -3.07 -8.46
N LEU A 46 3.04 -3.40 -9.38
CA LEU A 46 3.28 -3.32 -10.83
C LEU A 46 2.55 -2.16 -11.50
N PHE A 47 2.65 -0.96 -10.92
CA PHE A 47 2.11 0.24 -11.56
C PHE A 47 2.73 0.47 -12.96
N ALA A 48 3.99 0.10 -13.15
CA ALA A 48 4.65 0.09 -14.46
C ALA A 48 4.06 -0.93 -15.45
N GLY A 49 3.28 -1.92 -15.00
CA GLY A 49 2.81 -3.05 -15.80
C GLY A 49 3.85 -4.16 -15.97
N HIS A 50 3.38 -5.33 -16.45
CA HIS A 50 4.25 -6.49 -16.67
C HIS A 50 5.18 -6.27 -17.86
N VAL A 51 6.47 -6.59 -17.67
CA VAL A 51 7.51 -6.53 -18.73
C VAL A 51 7.54 -5.15 -19.40
N ASN A 52 7.42 -4.08 -18.61
CA ASN A 52 7.53 -2.72 -19.14
C ASN A 52 8.84 -2.54 -19.89
N PRO A 53 8.84 -2.04 -21.15
CA PRO A 53 10.05 -1.96 -21.98
C PRO A 53 11.19 -1.19 -21.34
N PHE A 54 10.92 -0.04 -20.72
CA PHE A 54 11.95 0.77 -20.04
C PHE A 54 12.57 0.04 -18.86
N VAL A 55 11.74 -0.62 -18.04
CA VAL A 55 12.22 -1.38 -16.87
C VAL A 55 13.03 -2.58 -17.32
N ARG A 56 12.54 -3.34 -18.31
CA ARG A 56 13.26 -4.49 -18.87
C ARG A 56 14.61 -4.10 -19.42
N GLU A 57 14.68 -3.06 -20.25
CA GLU A 57 15.93 -2.60 -20.85
C GLU A 57 16.96 -2.13 -19.79
N ALA A 58 16.50 -1.44 -18.75
CA ALA A 58 17.34 -1.01 -17.64
C ALA A 58 17.94 -2.21 -16.88
N ILE A 59 17.12 -3.24 -16.62
CA ILE A 59 17.55 -4.48 -15.98
C ILE A 59 18.56 -5.23 -16.86
N GLU A 60 18.25 -5.41 -18.16
CA GLU A 60 19.12 -6.10 -19.11
C GLU A 60 20.50 -5.41 -19.24
N ARG A 61 20.55 -4.09 -19.24
CA ARG A 61 21.81 -3.33 -19.22
C ARG A 61 22.58 -3.58 -17.92
N GLN A 62 21.93 -3.43 -16.77
CA GLN A 62 22.57 -3.58 -15.47
C GLN A 62 23.09 -5.00 -15.20
N LEU A 63 22.47 -6.02 -15.79
CA LEU A 63 22.96 -7.41 -15.69
C LEU A 63 24.38 -7.58 -16.25
N ASN A 64 24.79 -6.76 -17.24
CA ASN A 64 26.15 -6.81 -17.79
C ASN A 64 27.19 -6.14 -16.88
N ASP A 65 26.75 -5.23 -15.98
CA ASP A 65 27.63 -4.47 -15.09
C ASP A 65 27.67 -5.05 -13.66
N GLY A 66 26.83 -6.07 -13.39
CA GLY A 66 26.73 -6.75 -12.09
C GLY A 66 25.50 -6.36 -11.28
N THR A 67 25.15 -7.24 -10.35
CA THR A 67 23.86 -7.19 -9.64
C THR A 67 23.98 -6.80 -8.17
N LEU A 68 25.16 -6.97 -7.55
CA LEU A 68 25.38 -6.71 -6.13
C LEU A 68 26.86 -6.38 -5.85
N TYR A 69 27.11 -5.21 -5.26
CA TYR A 69 28.50 -4.76 -4.96
C TYR A 69 28.83 -4.72 -3.48
N VAL A 70 27.81 -4.51 -2.60
CA VAL A 70 27.99 -4.24 -1.15
C VAL A 70 28.83 -2.98 -0.88
N THR A 71 29.06 -2.19 -1.91
CA THR A 71 29.69 -0.86 -1.88
C THR A 71 28.74 0.14 -2.53
N PRO A 72 28.85 1.45 -2.21
CA PRO A 72 27.99 2.45 -2.85
C PRO A 72 28.10 2.38 -4.38
N ALA A 73 26.93 2.48 -5.03
CA ALA A 73 26.82 2.61 -6.48
C ALA A 73 26.21 3.98 -6.82
N GLU A 74 26.67 4.62 -7.88
CA GLU A 74 26.21 5.94 -8.31
C GLU A 74 24.69 5.99 -8.50
N ILE A 75 24.14 4.96 -9.12
CA ILE A 75 22.70 4.82 -9.38
C ILE A 75 21.84 4.84 -8.11
N THR A 76 22.40 4.48 -6.95
CA THR A 76 21.71 4.54 -5.66
C THR A 76 21.43 5.99 -5.24
N SER A 77 22.37 6.90 -5.52
CA SER A 77 22.20 8.33 -5.28
C SER A 77 21.12 8.93 -6.18
N GLU A 78 21.08 8.53 -7.44
CA GLU A 78 20.07 8.96 -8.40
C GLU A 78 18.65 8.62 -7.93
N VAL A 79 18.41 7.38 -7.46
CA VAL A 79 17.10 7.02 -6.88
C VAL A 79 16.77 7.87 -5.67
N GLY A 80 17.76 8.12 -4.79
CA GLY A 80 17.57 8.99 -3.62
C GLY A 80 17.15 10.41 -4.00
N GLU A 81 17.74 11.00 -5.02
CA GLU A 81 17.41 12.33 -5.54
C GLU A 81 16.00 12.37 -6.16
N LEU A 82 15.63 11.34 -6.93
CA LEU A 82 14.30 11.22 -7.52
C LEU A 82 13.20 11.11 -6.45
N LEU A 83 13.45 10.37 -5.38
CA LEU A 83 12.52 10.26 -4.25
C LEU A 83 12.46 11.57 -3.45
N ALA A 84 13.59 12.23 -3.21
CA ALA A 84 13.62 13.50 -2.50
C ALA A 84 12.80 14.60 -3.22
N GLN A 85 12.89 14.66 -4.56
CA GLN A 85 12.09 15.58 -5.36
C GLN A 85 10.59 15.30 -5.28
N ARG A 86 10.19 14.01 -5.22
CA ARG A 86 8.77 13.62 -5.21
C ARG A 86 8.11 13.81 -3.85
N PHE A 87 8.78 13.40 -2.78
CA PHE A 87 8.19 13.33 -1.44
C PHE A 87 8.58 14.49 -0.51
N GLN A 88 9.39 15.43 -0.99
CA GLN A 88 9.84 16.62 -0.24
C GLN A 88 10.60 16.27 1.06
N LEU A 89 11.23 15.11 1.10
CA LEU A 89 12.06 14.64 2.21
C LEU A 89 13.52 14.48 1.75
N PRO A 90 14.50 15.11 2.44
CA PRO A 90 15.84 15.29 1.91
C PRO A 90 16.73 14.05 1.96
N MET A 91 16.45 13.05 2.80
CA MET A 91 17.36 11.94 3.04
C MET A 91 16.63 10.60 2.94
N TRP A 92 17.27 9.63 2.27
CA TRP A 92 16.67 8.32 1.97
C TRP A 92 17.58 7.16 2.31
N ARG A 93 17.00 6.02 2.67
CA ARG A 93 17.62 4.70 2.81
C ARG A 93 16.80 3.66 2.08
N PHE A 94 17.46 2.58 1.63
CA PHE A 94 16.85 1.50 0.87
C PHE A 94 16.82 0.21 1.66
N THR A 95 15.77 -0.57 1.45
CA THR A 95 15.51 -1.88 2.02
C THR A 95 15.01 -2.81 0.91
N ASN A 96 14.62 -4.05 1.22
CA ASN A 96 14.14 -5.00 0.21
C ASN A 96 12.61 -5.17 0.23
N SER A 97 11.95 -4.59 1.22
CA SER A 97 10.49 -4.70 1.38
C SER A 97 9.91 -3.53 2.16
N GLY A 98 8.59 -3.34 2.06
CA GLY A 98 7.87 -2.39 2.90
C GLY A 98 7.93 -2.74 4.39
N THR A 99 7.97 -4.04 4.73
CA THR A 99 8.13 -4.50 6.12
C THR A 99 9.45 -4.02 6.73
N GLU A 100 10.55 -4.12 5.99
CA GLU A 100 11.85 -3.61 6.45
C GLU A 100 11.82 -2.07 6.53
N ALA A 101 11.21 -1.39 5.55
CA ALA A 101 11.12 0.06 5.55
C ALA A 101 10.37 0.59 6.79
N THR A 102 9.21 0.01 7.14
CA THR A 102 8.43 0.42 8.31
C THR A 102 9.12 0.05 9.62
N MET A 103 9.78 -1.12 9.68
CA MET A 103 10.57 -1.55 10.83
C MET A 103 11.70 -0.56 11.12
N ASP A 104 12.44 -0.16 10.10
CA ASP A 104 13.57 0.76 10.25
C ASP A 104 13.11 2.20 10.51
N ALA A 105 12.02 2.67 9.90
CA ALA A 105 11.42 3.97 10.20
C ALA A 105 10.99 4.08 11.67
N ILE A 106 10.33 3.04 12.21
CA ILE A 106 9.97 2.99 13.64
C ILE A 106 11.22 2.99 14.52
N ARG A 107 12.28 2.26 14.15
CA ARG A 107 13.55 2.26 14.87
C ARG A 107 14.20 3.63 14.88
N VAL A 108 14.17 4.35 13.77
CA VAL A 108 14.63 5.74 13.66
C VAL A 108 13.83 6.66 14.57
N ALA A 109 12.49 6.56 14.55
CA ALA A 109 11.63 7.36 15.42
C ALA A 109 11.90 7.10 16.91
N ARG A 110 12.06 5.84 17.32
CA ARG A 110 12.48 5.48 18.69
C ARG A 110 13.85 6.06 19.04
N GLY A 111 14.81 5.98 18.13
CA GLY A 111 16.15 6.58 18.30
C GLY A 111 16.13 8.09 18.44
N ALA A 112 15.29 8.78 17.67
CA ALA A 112 15.14 10.23 17.69
C ALA A 112 14.46 10.74 18.98
N THR A 113 13.42 10.05 19.43
CA THR A 113 12.62 10.48 20.58
C THR A 113 13.09 9.93 21.92
N GLY A 114 13.82 8.79 21.93
CA GLY A 114 14.15 8.05 23.13
C GLY A 114 12.95 7.37 23.80
N ARG A 115 11.84 7.20 23.07
CA ARG A 115 10.59 6.59 23.53
C ARG A 115 10.40 5.22 22.88
N ASP A 116 9.57 4.34 23.47
CA ASP A 116 9.40 2.96 23.00
C ASP A 116 8.07 2.69 22.29
N LYS A 117 6.98 3.30 22.76
CA LYS A 117 5.63 3.01 22.25
C LYS A 117 5.39 3.58 20.87
N ILE A 118 4.49 2.93 20.14
CA ILE A 118 3.95 3.45 18.88
C ILE A 118 2.42 3.50 18.93
N VAL A 119 1.85 4.37 18.12
CA VAL A 119 0.42 4.38 17.81
C VAL A 119 0.23 3.91 16.37
N LYS A 120 -0.85 3.17 16.09
CA LYS A 120 -1.30 2.83 14.74
C LYS A 120 -2.82 2.82 14.65
N GLY A 121 -3.36 2.95 13.45
CA GLY A 121 -4.78 2.82 13.17
C GLY A 121 -5.27 1.37 13.24
N GLU A 122 -6.47 1.13 13.80
CA GLU A 122 -7.17 -0.15 13.70
C GLU A 122 -7.44 -0.46 12.22
N GLY A 123 -7.18 -1.71 11.79
CA GLY A 123 -7.31 -2.12 10.38
C GLY A 123 -6.10 -1.78 9.50
N GLY A 124 -5.17 -0.93 9.95
CA GLY A 124 -3.96 -0.58 9.19
C GLY A 124 -2.96 -1.74 9.09
N TYR A 125 -2.32 -1.87 7.93
CA TYR A 125 -1.27 -2.87 7.69
C TYR A 125 0.06 -2.18 7.36
N HIS A 126 1.09 -2.50 8.13
CA HIS A 126 2.41 -1.87 8.02
C HIS A 126 3.56 -2.88 7.89
N GLY A 127 3.28 -4.04 7.30
CA GLY A 127 4.24 -5.14 7.21
C GLY A 127 4.01 -6.21 8.28
N HIS A 128 4.90 -7.21 8.32
CA HIS A 128 4.69 -8.40 9.15
C HIS A 128 5.75 -8.58 10.26
N HIS A 129 6.37 -7.47 10.73
CA HIS A 129 7.18 -7.50 11.95
C HIS A 129 6.29 -7.30 13.19
N ASP A 130 6.69 -7.87 14.32
CA ASP A 130 5.88 -7.99 15.55
C ASP A 130 5.23 -6.67 16.00
N THR A 131 5.97 -5.54 15.92
CA THR A 131 5.49 -4.23 16.38
C THR A 131 4.20 -3.77 15.70
N VAL A 132 3.99 -4.15 14.43
CA VAL A 132 2.83 -3.70 13.64
C VAL A 132 1.83 -4.82 13.33
N MET A 133 2.18 -6.09 13.66
CA MET A 133 1.27 -7.23 13.56
C MET A 133 0.23 -7.25 14.69
N VAL A 134 -0.34 -6.08 14.94
CA VAL A 134 -1.33 -5.80 15.99
C VAL A 134 -2.55 -5.15 15.35
N SER A 135 -3.73 -5.63 15.66
CA SER A 135 -5.05 -5.12 15.22
C SER A 135 -5.12 -4.81 13.71
N MET A 136 -4.56 -5.70 12.89
CA MET A 136 -4.58 -5.61 11.43
C MET A 136 -5.99 -5.90 10.88
N LYS A 137 -6.60 -7.01 11.33
CA LYS A 137 -8.00 -7.41 11.05
C LYS A 137 -8.57 -8.10 12.29
N PRO A 138 -8.69 -7.40 13.44
CA PRO A 138 -9.15 -8.04 14.65
C PRO A 138 -10.62 -8.48 14.52
N PRO A 139 -11.00 -9.64 15.07
CA PRO A 139 -12.41 -9.99 15.22
C PRO A 139 -13.07 -8.99 16.17
N LEU A 140 -14.30 -8.58 15.86
CA LEU A 140 -14.98 -7.48 16.58
C LEU A 140 -15.22 -7.77 18.07
N ASP A 141 -15.39 -9.03 18.44
CA ASP A 141 -15.54 -9.48 19.83
C ASP A 141 -14.24 -9.33 20.66
N ALA A 142 -13.06 -9.40 20.00
CA ALA A 142 -11.77 -9.19 20.64
C ALA A 142 -11.28 -7.73 20.55
N ALA A 143 -11.79 -6.97 19.59
CA ALA A 143 -11.30 -5.64 19.23
C ALA A 143 -11.65 -4.54 20.28
N GLY A 144 -12.52 -4.82 21.27
CA GLY A 144 -12.87 -3.88 22.32
C GLY A 144 -13.76 -2.71 21.87
N PRO A 145 -13.87 -1.65 22.67
CA PRO A 145 -14.70 -0.48 22.35
C PRO A 145 -14.20 0.25 21.11
N ALA A 146 -15.12 0.82 20.30
CA ALA A 146 -14.77 1.49 19.05
C ALA A 146 -13.84 2.70 19.25
N HIS A 147 -14.01 3.45 20.35
CA HIS A 147 -13.16 4.64 20.64
C HIS A 147 -11.81 4.29 21.30
N HIS A 148 -11.69 3.09 21.88
CA HIS A 148 -10.47 2.60 22.53
C HIS A 148 -10.25 1.15 22.12
N PRO A 149 -9.86 0.89 20.85
CA PRO A 149 -9.61 -0.45 20.37
C PRO A 149 -8.52 -1.16 21.19
N HIS A 150 -8.71 -2.45 21.43
CA HIS A 150 -7.68 -3.26 22.07
C HIS A 150 -6.56 -3.56 21.08
N ALA A 151 -5.34 -3.66 21.59
CA ALA A 151 -4.20 -4.20 20.84
C ALA A 151 -4.34 -5.72 20.75
N VAL A 152 -4.81 -6.23 19.61
CA VAL A 152 -5.05 -7.65 19.35
C VAL A 152 -3.95 -8.20 18.45
N PRO A 153 -3.21 -9.28 18.84
CA PRO A 153 -2.21 -9.87 17.97
C PRO A 153 -2.86 -10.41 16.68
N ALA A 154 -2.30 -10.08 15.52
CA ALA A 154 -2.84 -10.50 14.22
C ALA A 154 -2.58 -12.00 13.93
N THR A 155 -1.64 -12.61 14.63
CA THR A 155 -1.28 -14.02 14.48
C THR A 155 -0.64 -14.57 15.76
N ALA A 156 -0.63 -15.90 15.89
CA ALA A 156 0.17 -16.56 16.89
C ALA A 156 1.68 -16.26 16.68
N GLY A 157 2.43 -16.14 17.75
CA GLY A 157 3.87 -15.90 17.73
C GLY A 157 4.27 -14.42 17.87
N VAL A 158 3.35 -13.47 17.81
CA VAL A 158 3.63 -12.06 18.13
C VAL A 158 4.00 -11.95 19.61
N ALA A 159 5.14 -11.29 19.89
CA ALA A 159 5.62 -11.14 21.26
C ALA A 159 4.69 -10.26 22.10
N LYS A 160 4.46 -10.65 23.38
CA LYS A 160 3.60 -9.87 24.30
C LYS A 160 4.11 -8.46 24.53
N SER A 161 5.43 -8.25 24.52
CA SER A 161 6.03 -6.92 24.63
C SER A 161 5.69 -6.03 23.45
N ALA A 162 5.66 -6.57 22.23
CA ALA A 162 5.26 -5.81 21.05
C ALA A 162 3.81 -5.33 21.14
N ILE A 163 2.91 -6.20 21.65
CA ILE A 163 1.50 -5.83 21.88
C ILE A 163 1.40 -4.73 22.95
N ALA A 164 2.16 -4.84 24.05
CA ALA A 164 2.14 -3.87 25.15
C ALA A 164 2.68 -2.48 24.74
N ASP A 165 3.58 -2.43 23.76
CA ASP A 165 4.18 -1.19 23.27
C ASP A 165 3.43 -0.58 22.07
N THR A 166 2.31 -1.20 21.63
CA THR A 166 1.51 -0.73 20.51
C THR A 166 0.13 -0.26 20.98
N ILE A 167 -0.14 1.03 20.80
CA ILE A 167 -1.45 1.65 21.06
C ILE A 167 -2.23 1.63 19.74
N VAL A 168 -3.50 1.21 19.80
CA VAL A 168 -4.39 1.18 18.65
C VAL A 168 -5.47 2.23 18.80
N ILE A 169 -5.70 3.01 17.74
CA ILE A 169 -6.75 4.04 17.72
C ILE A 169 -7.65 3.85 16.49
N PRO A 170 -8.88 4.37 16.49
CA PRO A 170 -9.68 4.43 15.26
C PRO A 170 -9.01 5.34 14.22
N TYR A 171 -9.15 5.01 12.96
CA TYR A 171 -8.82 5.96 11.89
C TYR A 171 -9.91 7.05 11.81
N ASN A 172 -9.54 8.25 11.35
CA ASN A 172 -10.40 9.43 11.34
C ASN A 172 -10.84 9.94 12.74
N ASP A 173 -10.10 9.60 13.78
CA ASP A 173 -10.35 10.07 15.16
C ASP A 173 -9.12 10.80 15.72
N ALA A 174 -9.03 12.10 15.47
CA ALA A 174 -7.93 12.94 15.95
C ALA A 174 -7.96 13.09 17.49
N ALA A 175 -9.14 12.98 18.13
CA ALA A 175 -9.25 13.07 19.58
C ALA A 175 -8.66 11.81 20.26
N ALA A 176 -8.87 10.63 19.67
CA ALA A 176 -8.24 9.40 20.15
C ALA A 176 -6.71 9.46 20.02
N LEU A 177 -6.17 10.10 18.96
CA LEU A 177 -4.72 10.35 18.84
C LEU A 177 -4.21 11.29 19.94
N GLU A 178 -4.88 12.40 20.18
CA GLU A 178 -4.52 13.36 21.24
C GLU A 178 -4.46 12.66 22.62
N GLU A 179 -5.47 11.85 22.93
CA GLU A 179 -5.51 11.07 24.17
C GLU A 179 -4.37 10.03 24.25
N ALA A 180 -4.10 9.31 23.16
CA ALA A 180 -3.03 8.33 23.10
C ALA A 180 -1.63 8.96 23.32
N LEU A 181 -1.43 10.22 22.92
CA LEU A 181 -0.16 10.93 23.08
C LEU A 181 -0.01 11.68 24.40
N ALA A 182 -1.05 11.82 25.21
CA ALA A 182 -1.05 12.60 26.45
C ALA A 182 0.03 12.14 27.46
N GLY A 183 0.42 10.85 27.45
CA GLY A 183 1.48 10.30 28.30
C GLY A 183 2.91 10.70 27.92
N ASN A 184 3.13 11.29 26.75
CA ASN A 184 4.44 11.68 26.20
C ASN A 184 5.48 10.54 26.12
N ASP A 185 5.03 9.28 25.99
CA ASP A 185 5.87 8.09 25.90
C ASP A 185 5.82 7.39 24.53
N VAL A 186 5.15 8.01 23.57
CA VAL A 186 4.97 7.51 22.20
C VAL A 186 6.06 8.06 21.28
N ALA A 187 6.83 7.16 20.66
CA ALA A 187 7.88 7.48 19.70
C ALA A 187 7.31 7.91 18.34
N ALA A 188 6.31 7.20 17.85
CA ALA A 188 5.76 7.43 16.54
C ALA A 188 4.26 7.13 16.46
N PHE A 189 3.56 7.87 15.59
CA PHE A 189 2.31 7.44 14.98
C PHE A 189 2.61 7.00 13.55
N ILE A 190 2.43 5.70 13.27
CA ILE A 190 2.51 5.15 11.91
C ILE A 190 1.10 4.98 11.35
N VAL A 191 0.87 5.52 10.17
CA VAL A 191 -0.44 5.51 9.52
C VAL A 191 -0.30 5.45 8.00
N GLU A 192 -1.17 4.69 7.35
CA GLU A 192 -1.41 4.85 5.92
C GLU A 192 -2.19 6.16 5.73
N PRO A 193 -1.73 7.13 4.93
CA PRO A 193 -2.45 8.40 4.74
C PRO A 193 -3.84 8.21 4.11
N VAL A 194 -4.04 7.11 3.40
CA VAL A 194 -5.33 6.54 3.01
C VAL A 194 -5.24 5.06 3.36
N LEU A 195 -6.17 4.53 4.16
CA LEU A 195 -6.15 3.11 4.48
C LEU A 195 -6.57 2.29 3.26
N GLU A 196 -5.63 1.49 2.75
CA GLU A 196 -5.85 0.68 1.55
C GLU A 196 -5.77 -0.84 1.84
N ASN A 197 -5.93 -1.25 3.10
CA ASN A 197 -5.98 -2.66 3.50
C ASN A 197 -7.36 -3.07 4.04
N ILE A 198 -8.34 -2.16 3.93
CA ILE A 198 -9.75 -2.34 4.27
C ILE A 198 -10.65 -1.69 3.19
N GLY A 199 -10.42 -2.03 1.93
CA GLY A 199 -10.93 -1.24 0.81
C GLY A 199 -10.10 0.04 0.65
N ILE A 200 -10.74 1.13 0.24
CA ILE A 200 -10.15 2.48 0.27
C ILE A 200 -10.91 3.31 1.29
N CYS A 201 -10.29 3.55 2.44
CA CYS A 201 -10.84 4.40 3.49
C CYS A 201 -10.13 5.75 3.45
N MET A 202 -10.84 6.78 3.01
CA MET A 202 -10.30 8.13 2.84
C MET A 202 -10.18 8.85 4.19
N PRO A 203 -9.16 9.71 4.37
CA PRO A 203 -9.15 10.62 5.51
C PRO A 203 -10.30 11.62 5.39
N GLU A 204 -10.98 11.88 6.50
CA GLU A 204 -11.96 12.96 6.57
C GLU A 204 -11.27 14.33 6.47
N ASN A 205 -12.01 15.36 6.05
CA ASN A 205 -11.47 16.70 5.88
C ASN A 205 -10.84 17.24 7.18
N GLY A 206 -9.57 17.63 7.11
CA GLY A 206 -8.81 18.16 8.24
C GLY A 206 -8.15 17.10 9.13
N TYR A 207 -8.45 15.81 8.97
CA TYR A 207 -7.92 14.75 9.84
C TYR A 207 -6.39 14.67 9.80
N LEU A 208 -5.79 14.63 8.63
CA LEU A 208 -4.32 14.52 8.50
C LEU A 208 -3.59 15.80 8.94
N GLU A 209 -4.19 16.97 8.75
CA GLU A 209 -3.67 18.23 9.28
C GLU A 209 -3.69 18.24 10.81
N ASP A 210 -4.77 17.75 11.43
CA ASP A 210 -4.84 17.57 12.89
C ASP A 210 -3.83 16.54 13.37
N VAL A 211 -3.70 15.40 12.71
CA VAL A 211 -2.65 14.40 12.98
C VAL A 211 -1.27 15.05 12.97
N ARG A 212 -0.95 15.85 11.94
CA ARG A 212 0.35 16.54 11.83
C ARG A 212 0.55 17.55 12.98
N ARG A 213 -0.46 18.31 13.33
CA ARG A 213 -0.41 19.29 14.45
C ARG A 213 -0.19 18.56 15.79
N ILE A 214 -1.03 17.57 16.09
CA ILE A 214 -1.00 16.82 17.34
C ILE A 214 0.36 16.11 17.53
N THR A 215 0.86 15.41 16.51
CA THR A 215 2.15 14.73 16.61
C THR A 215 3.30 15.70 16.89
N ARG A 216 3.30 16.89 16.27
CA ARG A 216 4.30 17.94 16.55
C ARG A 216 4.22 18.49 17.97
N GLU A 217 3.02 18.77 18.46
CA GLU A 217 2.79 19.30 19.82
C GLU A 217 3.29 18.34 20.89
N HIS A 218 3.17 17.02 20.68
CA HIS A 218 3.65 15.99 21.59
C HIS A 218 5.07 15.51 21.32
N GLY A 219 5.76 16.04 20.31
CA GLY A 219 7.10 15.57 19.90
C GLY A 219 7.13 14.08 19.52
N THR A 220 6.04 13.58 18.93
CA THR A 220 5.89 12.23 18.40
C THR A 220 6.16 12.29 16.90
N MET A 221 6.95 11.36 16.35
CA MET A 221 7.25 11.31 14.91
C MET A 221 6.04 10.81 14.12
N LEU A 222 5.66 11.52 13.07
CA LEU A 222 4.64 11.07 12.13
C LEU A 222 5.31 10.26 11.03
N ILE A 223 4.91 9.00 10.87
CA ILE A 223 5.36 8.11 9.80
C ILE A 223 4.19 7.85 8.85
N PHE A 224 4.29 8.30 7.60
CA PHE A 224 3.36 7.88 6.56
C PHE A 224 3.85 6.58 5.93
N ASP A 225 3.04 5.54 6.05
CA ASP A 225 3.22 4.32 5.29
C ASP A 225 2.56 4.48 3.91
N GLU A 226 3.37 4.83 2.94
CA GLU A 226 2.98 4.95 1.54
C GLU A 226 3.38 3.71 0.70
N VAL A 227 3.54 2.57 1.32
CA VAL A 227 3.85 1.31 0.61
C VAL A 227 2.75 0.97 -0.40
N LYS A 228 1.49 1.28 -0.10
CA LYS A 228 0.37 1.10 -1.04
C LYS A 228 0.05 2.36 -1.84
N THR A 229 0.03 3.51 -1.23
CA THR A 229 -0.32 4.78 -1.90
C THR A 229 0.80 5.26 -2.83
N GLY A 230 2.02 5.42 -2.34
CA GLY A 230 3.22 5.76 -3.10
C GLY A 230 2.94 6.47 -4.43
N ILE A 231 3.66 6.08 -5.48
CA ILE A 231 3.48 6.69 -6.81
C ILE A 231 2.17 6.33 -7.53
N THR A 232 1.35 5.43 -6.97
CA THR A 232 0.03 5.09 -7.53
C THR A 232 -1.03 6.13 -7.20
N ALA A 233 -0.87 6.87 -6.09
CA ALA A 233 -1.75 7.98 -5.71
C ALA A 233 -1.57 9.19 -6.61
N GLY A 234 -0.33 9.46 -7.00
CA GLY A 234 0.08 10.60 -7.81
C GLY A 234 1.60 10.70 -7.86
N TRP A 235 2.12 11.66 -8.59
CA TRP A 235 3.58 11.82 -8.80
C TRP A 235 4.36 11.96 -7.47
N GLY A 236 3.81 12.66 -6.48
CA GLY A 236 4.40 12.85 -5.15
C GLY A 236 3.78 11.97 -4.06
N GLY A 237 3.12 10.87 -4.44
CA GLY A 237 2.42 9.99 -3.50
C GLY A 237 1.22 10.65 -2.83
N ALA A 238 0.69 10.03 -1.79
CA ALA A 238 -0.36 10.61 -0.96
C ALA A 238 0.13 11.87 -0.23
N THR A 239 1.40 11.91 0.18
CA THR A 239 2.04 13.13 0.74
C THR A 239 1.83 14.33 -0.17
N GLY A 240 2.09 14.18 -1.48
CA GLY A 240 1.92 15.28 -2.45
C GLY A 240 0.46 15.59 -2.76
N VAL A 241 -0.41 14.57 -2.83
CA VAL A 241 -1.84 14.73 -3.17
C VAL A 241 -2.62 15.36 -2.02
N LEU A 242 -2.35 14.94 -0.77
CA LEU A 242 -3.07 15.40 0.42
C LEU A 242 -2.42 16.63 1.09
N GLY A 243 -1.19 17.00 0.66
CA GLY A 243 -0.54 18.22 1.11
C GLY A 243 0.01 18.19 2.55
N VAL A 244 0.08 17.03 3.18
CA VAL A 244 0.63 16.86 4.53
C VAL A 244 1.95 16.12 4.47
N VAL A 245 3.03 16.78 4.94
CA VAL A 245 4.38 16.20 4.95
C VAL A 245 4.68 15.61 6.34
N PRO A 246 4.94 14.28 6.44
CA PRO A 246 5.30 13.63 7.69
C PRO A 246 6.77 13.85 8.06
N ASP A 247 7.22 13.26 9.16
CA ASP A 247 8.64 13.23 9.54
C ASP A 247 9.38 12.12 8.80
N LEU A 248 8.69 11.00 8.52
CA LEU A 248 9.21 9.83 7.80
C LEU A 248 8.15 9.31 6.82
N VAL A 249 8.59 8.86 5.64
CA VAL A 249 7.78 8.14 4.64
C VAL A 249 8.39 6.76 4.39
N CYS A 250 7.55 5.73 4.33
CA CYS A 250 7.92 4.38 3.90
C CYS A 250 7.34 4.08 2.53
N LEU A 251 8.17 3.57 1.63
CA LEU A 251 7.82 3.19 0.26
C LEU A 251 8.23 1.74 -0.04
N ALA A 252 7.52 1.11 -0.95
CA ALA A 252 7.90 -0.15 -1.58
C ALA A 252 7.07 -0.37 -2.85
N LYS A 253 6.77 -1.63 -3.20
CA LYS A 253 5.84 -2.01 -4.27
C LYS A 253 6.15 -1.27 -5.58
N SER A 254 5.32 -0.28 -5.91
CA SER A 254 5.32 0.42 -7.21
C SER A 254 6.65 1.06 -7.60
N ILE A 255 7.52 1.40 -6.63
CA ILE A 255 8.82 2.02 -6.92
C ILE A 255 9.86 1.05 -7.49
N GLY A 256 9.68 -0.25 -7.29
CA GLY A 256 10.65 -1.30 -7.67
C GLY A 256 10.43 -1.91 -9.07
N GLY A 257 9.39 -1.51 -9.80
CA GLY A 257 9.10 -2.07 -11.14
C GLY A 257 8.88 -3.58 -11.16
N GLY A 258 8.40 -4.17 -10.04
CA GLY A 258 8.21 -5.60 -9.86
C GLY A 258 9.37 -6.32 -9.17
N LEU A 259 10.48 -5.65 -8.89
CA LEU A 259 11.61 -6.18 -8.11
C LEU A 259 11.47 -5.83 -6.61
N PRO A 260 12.07 -6.64 -5.71
CA PRO A 260 12.04 -6.40 -4.28
C PRO A 260 12.77 -5.11 -3.91
N LEU A 261 12.03 -4.05 -3.60
CA LEU A 261 12.55 -2.77 -3.16
C LEU A 261 11.65 -2.20 -2.08
N GLY A 262 12.26 -1.71 -1.02
CA GLY A 262 11.67 -0.80 -0.06
C GLY A 262 12.59 0.42 0.11
N ALA A 263 12.01 1.50 0.60
CA ALA A 263 12.75 2.71 0.95
C ALA A 263 12.06 3.40 2.11
N PHE A 264 12.81 4.11 2.93
CA PHE A 264 12.27 5.09 3.84
C PHE A 264 13.07 6.38 3.75
N GLY A 265 12.34 7.49 3.80
CA GLY A 265 12.92 8.83 3.74
C GLY A 265 12.45 9.65 4.91
N GLY A 266 13.21 10.67 5.28
CA GLY A 266 12.85 11.50 6.41
C GLY A 266 13.51 12.87 6.43
N THR A 267 13.10 13.66 7.41
CA THR A 267 13.71 14.94 7.74
C THR A 267 15.17 14.74 8.16
N HIS A 268 15.96 15.81 8.11
CA HIS A 268 17.34 15.77 8.61
C HIS A 268 17.41 15.29 10.05
N GLU A 269 16.51 15.76 10.91
CA GLU A 269 16.45 15.39 12.34
C GLU A 269 16.29 13.88 12.54
N CYS A 270 15.35 13.26 11.81
CA CYS A 270 15.14 11.82 11.86
C CYS A 270 16.33 11.04 11.31
N MET A 271 16.80 11.40 10.14
CA MET A 271 17.82 10.61 9.43
C MET A 271 19.23 10.81 10.00
N GLU A 272 19.46 11.88 10.74
CA GLU A 272 20.71 12.09 11.47
C GLU A 272 20.97 10.98 12.49
N GLN A 273 19.94 10.34 13.04
CA GLN A 273 20.10 9.20 13.95
C GLN A 273 20.87 8.04 13.32
N ILE A 274 20.79 7.89 12.00
CA ILE A 274 21.59 6.92 11.25
C ILE A 274 22.98 7.51 10.94
N SER A 275 23.06 8.77 10.53
CA SER A 275 24.33 9.40 10.15
C SER A 275 25.32 9.50 11.31
N ASN A 276 24.82 9.73 12.53
CA ASN A 276 25.64 9.81 13.74
C ASN A 276 25.87 8.45 14.45
N GLY A 277 25.35 7.36 13.88
CA GLY A 277 25.56 5.99 14.37
C GLY A 277 24.71 5.56 15.57
N ARG A 278 23.75 6.39 16.02
CA ARG A 278 22.83 6.01 17.12
C ARG A 278 21.85 4.92 16.69
N VAL A 279 21.42 4.95 15.43
CA VAL A 279 20.55 3.93 14.84
C VAL A 279 21.32 3.20 13.73
N VAL A 280 21.38 1.90 13.82
CA VAL A 280 22.04 1.04 12.83
C VAL A 280 21.00 0.59 11.80
N HIS A 281 21.29 0.82 10.52
CA HIS A 281 20.54 0.32 9.39
C HIS A 281 21.45 -0.50 8.50
N MET A 282 21.18 -1.78 8.32
CA MET A 282 22.03 -2.72 7.59
C MET A 282 21.19 -3.67 6.73
N GLY A 283 21.74 -4.07 5.58
CA GLY A 283 21.17 -5.08 4.70
C GLY A 283 22.09 -5.32 3.50
N THR A 284 22.47 -6.59 3.28
CA THR A 284 23.39 -6.98 2.20
C THR A 284 22.87 -6.55 0.83
N TYR A 285 21.57 -6.62 0.60
CA TYR A 285 20.96 -6.33 -0.69
C TYR A 285 20.41 -4.90 -0.81
N ASN A 286 20.50 -4.09 0.25
CA ASN A 286 19.96 -2.74 0.26
C ASN A 286 20.60 -1.86 -0.81
N GLY A 287 19.78 -1.31 -1.69
CA GLY A 287 20.24 -0.44 -2.77
C GLY A 287 21.12 -1.15 -3.80
N ASN A 288 20.91 -2.46 -4.04
CA ASN A 288 21.66 -3.16 -5.08
C ASN A 288 21.39 -2.56 -6.47
N PRO A 289 22.42 -2.49 -7.34
CA PRO A 289 22.33 -1.75 -8.60
C PRO A 289 21.28 -2.30 -9.57
N LEU A 290 20.96 -3.60 -9.53
CA LEU A 290 19.96 -4.18 -10.40
C LEU A 290 18.56 -3.61 -10.10
N VAL A 291 18.21 -3.55 -8.81
CA VAL A 291 16.92 -3.01 -8.37
C VAL A 291 16.87 -1.49 -8.52
N MET A 292 18.01 -0.82 -8.30
CA MET A 292 18.11 0.64 -8.53
C MET A 292 17.93 1.00 -10.01
N ALA A 293 18.44 0.20 -10.94
CA ALA A 293 18.21 0.42 -12.37
C ALA A 293 16.72 0.32 -12.74
N ALA A 294 16.02 -0.65 -12.19
CA ALA A 294 14.56 -0.75 -12.35
C ALA A 294 13.85 0.46 -11.74
N ALA A 295 14.25 0.90 -10.56
CA ALA A 295 13.66 2.06 -9.88
C ALA A 295 13.88 3.37 -10.66
N VAL A 296 15.09 3.62 -11.18
CA VAL A 296 15.35 4.77 -12.06
C VAL A 296 14.44 4.73 -13.27
N ALA A 297 14.33 3.58 -13.95
CA ALA A 297 13.45 3.45 -15.12
C ALA A 297 11.98 3.76 -14.76
N VAL A 298 11.49 3.25 -13.64
CA VAL A 298 10.12 3.53 -13.15
C VAL A 298 9.94 5.01 -12.86
N LEU A 299 10.82 5.58 -12.08
CA LEU A 299 10.66 6.95 -11.58
C LEU A 299 10.94 8.02 -12.65
N SER A 300 11.88 7.78 -13.56
CA SER A 300 12.28 8.79 -14.57
C SER A 300 11.55 8.66 -15.90
N HIS A 301 11.18 7.44 -16.30
CA HIS A 301 10.70 7.19 -17.67
C HIS A 301 9.28 6.65 -17.74
N VAL A 302 8.84 5.87 -16.74
CA VAL A 302 7.52 5.24 -16.76
C VAL A 302 6.48 6.10 -16.04
N CYS A 303 6.76 6.50 -14.80
CA CYS A 303 5.81 7.22 -13.95
C CYS A 303 6.11 8.73 -13.94
N THR A 304 6.11 9.36 -15.12
CA THR A 304 6.19 10.82 -15.24
C THR A 304 4.89 11.48 -14.74
N PRO A 305 4.90 12.79 -14.43
CA PRO A 305 3.68 13.50 -14.05
C PRO A 305 2.53 13.30 -15.04
N GLU A 306 2.81 13.39 -16.34
CA GLU A 306 1.82 13.29 -17.42
C GLU A 306 1.23 11.89 -17.49
N VAL A 307 2.07 10.84 -17.45
CA VAL A 307 1.64 9.44 -17.51
C VAL A 307 0.83 9.08 -16.27
N THR A 308 1.29 9.51 -15.09
CA THR A 308 0.58 9.27 -13.83
C THR A 308 -0.79 9.94 -13.85
N HIS A 309 -0.88 11.20 -14.27
CA HIS A 309 -2.13 11.94 -14.39
C HIS A 309 -3.11 11.27 -15.39
N ALA A 310 -2.62 10.86 -16.55
CA ALA A 310 -3.45 10.16 -17.54
C ALA A 310 -3.99 8.82 -17.02
N THR A 311 -3.18 8.09 -16.25
CA THR A 311 -3.58 6.81 -15.64
C THR A 311 -4.64 7.02 -14.56
N VAL A 312 -4.48 8.04 -13.71
CA VAL A 312 -5.48 8.43 -12.69
C VAL A 312 -6.80 8.85 -13.36
N ALA A 313 -6.73 9.62 -14.43
CA ALA A 313 -7.91 10.03 -15.19
C ALA A 313 -8.65 8.84 -15.83
N ARG A 314 -7.91 7.84 -16.34
CA ARG A 314 -8.50 6.59 -16.86
C ARG A 314 -9.22 5.82 -15.76
N ASN A 315 -8.63 5.74 -14.56
CA ASN A 315 -9.27 5.13 -13.41
C ASN A 315 -10.57 5.87 -13.03
N ALA A 316 -10.57 7.21 -13.04
CA ALA A 316 -11.78 7.99 -12.76
C ALA A 316 -12.94 7.69 -13.75
N GLN A 317 -12.63 7.41 -15.00
CA GLN A 317 -13.63 7.00 -15.98
C GLN A 317 -14.19 5.60 -15.66
N LEU A 318 -13.33 4.64 -15.23
CA LEU A 318 -13.78 3.32 -14.78
C LEU A 318 -14.69 3.45 -13.54
N ILE A 319 -14.31 4.25 -12.57
CA ILE A 319 -15.12 4.57 -11.38
C ILE A 319 -16.51 5.07 -11.81
N ALA A 320 -16.57 6.08 -12.66
CA ALA A 320 -17.85 6.65 -13.13
C ALA A 320 -18.71 5.61 -13.88
N ALA A 321 -18.11 4.69 -14.63
CA ALA A 321 -18.82 3.61 -15.28
C ALA A 321 -19.45 2.64 -14.27
N CYS A 322 -18.71 2.24 -13.22
CA CYS A 322 -19.20 1.38 -12.14
C CYS A 322 -20.31 2.07 -11.34
N ASP A 323 -20.14 3.36 -10.97
CA ASP A 323 -21.17 4.14 -10.27
C ASP A 323 -22.46 4.24 -11.09
N GLY A 324 -22.33 4.39 -12.41
CA GLY A 324 -23.48 4.38 -13.30
C GLY A 324 -24.24 3.05 -13.29
N ILE A 325 -23.57 1.91 -13.15
CA ILE A 325 -24.17 0.59 -13.02
C ILE A 325 -24.88 0.45 -11.67
N ILE A 326 -24.18 0.75 -10.58
CA ILE A 326 -24.70 0.70 -9.21
C ILE A 326 -25.98 1.55 -9.08
N SER A 327 -25.92 2.80 -9.54
CA SER A 327 -27.04 3.75 -9.45
C SER A 327 -28.26 3.30 -10.25
N ARG A 328 -28.09 2.78 -11.47
CA ARG A 328 -29.19 2.27 -12.30
C ARG A 328 -29.88 1.06 -11.67
N ALA A 329 -29.10 0.20 -11.01
CA ALA A 329 -29.60 -1.01 -10.37
C ALA A 329 -30.13 -0.76 -8.94
N GLY A 330 -29.92 0.44 -8.36
CA GLY A 330 -30.34 0.78 -7.00
C GLY A 330 -29.67 -0.08 -5.92
N LEU A 331 -28.39 -0.45 -6.13
CA LEU A 331 -27.67 -1.33 -5.22
C LEU A 331 -27.13 -0.59 -3.99
N PRO A 332 -27.09 -1.23 -2.81
CA PRO A 332 -26.47 -0.68 -1.60
C PRO A 332 -24.93 -0.82 -1.68
N ALA A 333 -24.34 -0.16 -2.64
CA ALA A 333 -22.90 -0.18 -2.91
C ALA A 333 -22.44 1.18 -3.41
N HIS A 334 -21.15 1.43 -3.30
CA HIS A 334 -20.52 2.65 -3.84
C HIS A 334 -19.10 2.34 -4.30
N THR A 335 -18.54 3.20 -5.15
CA THR A 335 -17.13 3.12 -5.52
C THR A 335 -16.32 4.12 -4.71
N VAL A 336 -15.04 3.81 -4.51
CA VAL A 336 -14.06 4.76 -3.96
C VAL A 336 -12.83 4.76 -4.85
N GLN A 337 -12.25 5.94 -5.09
CA GLN A 337 -11.02 6.13 -5.85
C GLN A 337 -9.96 6.82 -5.02
N PHE A 338 -8.72 6.33 -5.11
CA PHE A 338 -7.54 7.11 -4.75
C PHE A 338 -6.42 6.88 -5.75
N GLY A 339 -6.08 7.93 -6.49
CA GLY A 339 -5.11 7.84 -7.58
C GLY A 339 -5.54 6.86 -8.67
N ALA A 340 -4.64 5.94 -9.02
CA ALA A 340 -4.87 4.90 -10.03
C ALA A 340 -5.59 3.66 -9.48
N LYS A 341 -5.98 3.66 -8.21
CA LYS A 341 -6.69 2.56 -7.54
C LYS A 341 -8.14 2.88 -7.32
N GLY A 342 -8.95 1.84 -7.29
CA GLY A 342 -10.37 1.94 -6.97
C GLY A 342 -10.89 0.64 -6.38
N CYS A 343 -12.04 0.71 -5.73
CA CYS A 343 -12.77 -0.45 -5.26
C CYS A 343 -14.27 -0.23 -5.34
N ILE A 344 -15.02 -1.31 -5.33
CA ILE A 344 -16.47 -1.32 -5.06
C ILE A 344 -16.65 -1.82 -3.63
N THR A 345 -17.31 -1.04 -2.82
CA THR A 345 -17.66 -1.39 -1.44
C THR A 345 -19.15 -1.73 -1.39
N TRP A 346 -19.46 -2.95 -0.99
CA TRP A 346 -20.84 -3.43 -0.80
C TRP A 346 -21.36 -3.03 0.58
N ALA A 347 -21.58 -1.73 0.73
CA ALA A 347 -22.17 -1.08 1.89
C ALA A 347 -22.85 0.21 1.43
N GLU A 348 -23.95 0.58 2.08
CA GLU A 348 -24.70 1.80 1.75
C GLU A 348 -23.90 3.05 2.15
N GLU A 349 -23.30 3.02 3.35
CA GLU A 349 -22.54 4.12 3.91
C GLU A 349 -21.04 4.01 3.59
N PRO A 350 -20.33 5.14 3.41
CA PRO A 350 -18.89 5.15 3.21
C PRO A 350 -18.12 4.55 4.40
N VAL A 351 -17.06 3.81 4.11
CA VAL A 351 -16.13 3.29 5.12
C VAL A 351 -15.24 4.42 5.62
N ARG A 352 -15.37 4.79 6.89
CA ARG A 352 -14.58 5.83 7.57
C ARG A 352 -13.52 5.28 8.51
N ASN A 353 -13.66 4.00 8.89
CA ASN A 353 -12.77 3.29 9.79
C ASN A 353 -12.95 1.77 9.65
N TYR A 354 -12.19 1.00 10.42
CA TYR A 354 -12.26 -0.47 10.40
C TYR A 354 -13.64 -1.03 10.78
N ARG A 355 -14.37 -0.37 11.69
CA ARG A 355 -15.70 -0.85 12.14
C ARG A 355 -16.74 -0.71 11.05
N ASP A 356 -16.70 0.37 10.29
CA ASP A 356 -17.55 0.57 9.12
C ASP A 356 -17.25 -0.48 8.05
N TYR A 357 -15.94 -0.73 7.80
CA TYR A 357 -15.52 -1.78 6.86
C TYR A 357 -16.10 -3.15 7.20
N LYS A 358 -16.27 -3.48 8.48
CA LYS A 358 -16.85 -4.76 8.91
C LYS A 358 -18.35 -4.89 8.60
N SER A 359 -19.04 -3.81 8.19
CA SER A 359 -20.43 -3.83 7.71
C SER A 359 -20.56 -4.15 6.21
N THR A 360 -19.44 -4.25 5.48
CA THR A 360 -19.43 -4.64 4.06
C THR A 360 -20.02 -6.03 3.88
N ASP A 361 -20.85 -6.21 2.85
CA ASP A 361 -21.35 -7.52 2.44
C ASP A 361 -20.26 -8.30 1.69
N PHE A 362 -19.51 -9.09 2.45
CA PHE A 362 -18.40 -9.89 1.91
C PHE A 362 -18.88 -11.07 1.07
N ASP A 363 -20.10 -11.56 1.22
CA ASP A 363 -20.64 -12.67 0.43
C ASP A 363 -20.92 -12.21 -1.01
N ILE A 364 -21.49 -11.03 -1.17
CA ILE A 364 -21.68 -10.41 -2.47
C ILE A 364 -20.31 -10.05 -3.09
N ALA A 365 -19.40 -9.45 -2.31
CA ALA A 365 -18.06 -9.12 -2.79
C ALA A 365 -17.30 -10.37 -3.30
N PHE A 366 -17.40 -11.50 -2.58
CA PHE A 366 -16.82 -12.76 -3.02
C PHE A 366 -17.48 -13.30 -4.29
N SER A 367 -18.81 -13.23 -4.38
CA SER A 367 -19.55 -13.63 -5.58
C SER A 367 -19.14 -12.82 -6.80
N GLN A 368 -19.00 -11.50 -6.65
CA GLN A 368 -18.49 -10.60 -7.69
C GLN A 368 -17.06 -10.98 -8.11
N TRP A 369 -16.19 -11.28 -7.15
CA TRP A 369 -14.80 -11.67 -7.42
C TRP A 369 -14.73 -12.97 -8.25
N ILE A 370 -15.47 -14.03 -7.86
CA ILE A 370 -15.55 -15.32 -8.59
C ILE A 370 -16.13 -15.12 -9.98
N HIS A 371 -17.20 -14.30 -10.11
CA HIS A 371 -17.79 -13.97 -11.40
C HIS A 371 -16.75 -13.35 -12.34
N GLY A 372 -15.95 -12.39 -11.81
CA GLY A 372 -14.89 -11.73 -12.55
C GLY A 372 -13.80 -12.70 -13.01
N VAL A 373 -13.27 -13.53 -12.10
CA VAL A 373 -12.23 -14.52 -12.44
C VAL A 373 -12.69 -15.45 -13.56
N ASN A 374 -13.95 -15.93 -13.51
CA ASN A 374 -14.52 -16.81 -14.55
C ASN A 374 -14.70 -16.10 -15.91
N ARG A 375 -14.54 -14.76 -15.95
CA ARG A 375 -14.65 -13.94 -17.17
C ARG A 375 -13.34 -13.24 -17.55
N GLY A 376 -12.23 -13.74 -17.00
CA GLY A 376 -10.90 -13.25 -17.33
C GLY A 376 -10.55 -11.90 -16.68
N ILE A 377 -11.12 -11.60 -15.52
CA ILE A 377 -10.76 -10.46 -14.68
C ILE A 377 -10.02 -10.97 -13.44
N LEU A 378 -8.77 -10.58 -13.26
CA LEU A 378 -8.01 -10.97 -12.08
C LEU A 378 -7.87 -9.79 -11.12
N LEU A 379 -8.74 -9.75 -10.12
CA LEU A 379 -8.63 -8.87 -8.96
C LEU A 379 -7.75 -9.49 -7.87
N PRO A 380 -7.24 -8.71 -6.89
CA PRO A 380 -6.62 -9.27 -5.71
C PRO A 380 -7.55 -10.29 -5.02
N PRO A 381 -7.01 -11.39 -4.48
CA PRO A 381 -7.83 -12.43 -3.85
C PRO A 381 -8.42 -12.01 -2.49
N GLY A 382 -7.95 -10.90 -1.90
CA GLY A 382 -8.56 -10.33 -0.71
C GLY A 382 -9.77 -9.48 -1.09
N LEU A 383 -10.91 -9.70 -0.44
CA LEU A 383 -12.15 -8.96 -0.72
C LEU A 383 -12.11 -7.49 -0.27
N ASP A 384 -11.04 -7.11 0.36
CA ASP A 384 -10.71 -5.78 0.90
C ASP A 384 -9.62 -5.07 0.09
N GLU A 385 -9.25 -5.60 -1.05
CA GLU A 385 -8.19 -5.06 -1.89
C GLU A 385 -8.76 -4.27 -3.08
N GLN A 386 -7.96 -3.31 -3.54
CA GLN A 386 -8.31 -2.42 -4.62
C GLN A 386 -7.81 -2.97 -5.96
N TRP A 387 -8.52 -2.65 -7.05
CA TRP A 387 -7.89 -2.74 -8.37
C TRP A 387 -6.84 -1.65 -8.55
N LEU A 388 -5.87 -1.92 -9.40
CA LEU A 388 -4.91 -0.94 -9.89
C LEU A 388 -4.99 -0.85 -11.41
N ILE A 389 -5.25 0.35 -11.92
CA ILE A 389 -5.02 0.65 -13.34
C ILE A 389 -3.54 0.99 -13.50
N SER A 390 -2.79 0.14 -14.19
CA SER A 390 -1.37 0.38 -14.49
C SER A 390 -1.20 1.27 -15.71
N VAL A 391 0.00 1.79 -15.92
CA VAL A 391 0.32 2.60 -17.12
C VAL A 391 0.22 1.79 -18.42
N MET A 392 0.22 0.46 -18.35
CA MET A 392 0.14 -0.45 -19.49
C MET A 392 -1.29 -0.90 -19.84
N HIS A 393 -2.28 -0.63 -18.99
CA HIS A 393 -3.68 -0.90 -19.35
C HIS A 393 -4.08 -0.05 -20.54
N THR A 394 -4.57 -0.69 -21.59
CA THR A 394 -5.28 0.01 -22.68
C THR A 394 -6.64 0.52 -22.19
N GLU A 395 -7.28 1.37 -22.98
CA GLU A 395 -8.64 1.84 -22.67
C GLU A 395 -9.63 0.65 -22.64
N GLU A 396 -9.56 -0.24 -23.60
CA GLU A 396 -10.39 -1.45 -23.68
C GLU A 396 -10.21 -2.33 -22.43
N GLU A 397 -8.95 -2.60 -22.03
CA GLU A 397 -8.65 -3.37 -20.82
C GLU A 397 -9.16 -2.67 -19.57
N ALA A 398 -8.97 -1.36 -19.43
CA ALA A 398 -9.47 -0.62 -18.27
C ALA A 398 -11.00 -0.71 -18.13
N PHE A 399 -11.76 -0.66 -19.23
CA PHE A 399 -13.22 -0.74 -19.22
C PHE A 399 -13.79 -2.17 -19.20
N ARG A 400 -12.97 -3.20 -19.48
CA ARG A 400 -13.44 -4.58 -19.41
C ARG A 400 -14.02 -4.95 -18.05
N TYR A 401 -13.44 -4.41 -16.97
CA TYR A 401 -13.97 -4.62 -15.62
C TYR A 401 -15.40 -4.10 -15.47
N ALA A 402 -15.69 -2.87 -15.93
CA ALA A 402 -17.03 -2.32 -15.84
C ALA A 402 -18.05 -3.14 -16.63
N SER A 403 -17.66 -3.67 -17.81
CA SER A 403 -18.52 -4.57 -18.59
C SER A 403 -18.87 -5.84 -17.81
N VAL A 404 -17.86 -6.52 -17.25
CA VAL A 404 -18.06 -7.75 -16.48
C VAL A 404 -18.81 -7.50 -15.17
N PHE A 405 -18.58 -6.34 -14.54
CA PHE A 405 -19.34 -5.91 -13.38
C PHE A 405 -20.82 -5.67 -13.74
N GLY A 406 -21.11 -5.09 -14.90
CA GLY A 406 -22.49 -4.94 -15.39
C GLY A 406 -23.19 -6.28 -15.58
N GLU A 407 -22.51 -7.27 -16.19
CA GLU A 407 -23.03 -8.64 -16.32
C GLU A 407 -23.35 -9.26 -14.95
N PHE A 408 -22.45 -9.09 -13.96
CA PHE A 408 -22.67 -9.55 -12.60
C PHE A 408 -23.92 -8.92 -11.96
N VAL A 409 -24.07 -7.60 -12.12
CA VAL A 409 -25.22 -6.86 -11.57
C VAL A 409 -26.53 -7.31 -12.22
N ASP A 410 -26.54 -7.50 -13.54
CA ASP A 410 -27.73 -8.00 -14.24
C ASP A 410 -28.15 -9.39 -13.74
N GLU A 411 -27.18 -10.28 -13.50
CA GLU A 411 -27.45 -11.61 -12.91
C GLU A 411 -27.90 -11.53 -11.42
N LEU A 412 -27.38 -10.57 -10.67
CA LEU A 412 -27.71 -10.39 -9.25
C LEU A 412 -29.16 -9.93 -9.01
N ILE A 413 -29.69 -9.10 -9.93
CA ILE A 413 -31.03 -8.51 -9.82
C ILE A 413 -32.12 -9.26 -10.60
N ALA A 414 -31.76 -10.29 -11.41
CA ALA A 414 -32.68 -11.13 -12.17
C ALA A 414 -33.43 -12.13 -11.28
#